data_d3d9578fb4ab21936fb8537fad79aeec
#
_entry.id   d3d9578fb4ab21936fb8537fad79aeec
#
_cell.length_a   1.000
_cell.length_b   1.000
_cell.length_c   1.000
_cell.angle_alpha   90.00
_cell.angle_beta   90.00
_cell.angle_gamma   90.00
#
_symmetry.space_group_name_H-M   'P 1'
#
loop_
_entity.id
_entity.type
_entity.pdbx_description
1 polymer ?
#
loop_
_entity_poly.entity_id
_entity_poly.type
_entity_poly.pdbx_seq_one_letter_code
_entity_poly.pdbx_strand_id
1 'polypeptide(L)'
;MQAIEVNDLRKEFKVQKSREGLKGALRDLFNREYNQVTAVKDISFHIPKGEICGYIGENGAGKSTTIKMLTGILVPTSGDIRVNGFVPYKEREKFVQGIGVVFGQRSQLWWDIGVIESFQLLKKVYRVSEADFKARLDELVQRLQLAELLNRPVRKLSLGQRMRCELAASLLHNPQILFLDEPTIGLDIVVKTEIREFLKSMNQRYETTILLTTHDLQDIEALCSRVIMLDDGRIIYDGGLEELKAKWGKGKEVVLQFSGPVTLERLQGLTQGMEVAWSIDNELTARVWIPQQRANVSEVLGRVVGVLNIEDIKILETNTDDIVREIYKSGSADSKDRRSLDQASGKKEAVHV
;
A
#
# COMPACT_ATOMS: atom_id res chain seq x y z
N MET A 1 16.41 -5.62 -15.05
CA MET A 1 16.84 -6.60 -14.04
C MET A 1 15.83 -6.53 -12.89
N GLN A 2 15.32 -7.67 -12.39
CA GLN A 2 14.33 -7.68 -11.33
C GLN A 2 15.00 -7.50 -9.96
N ALA A 3 14.39 -6.68 -9.10
CA ALA A 3 14.79 -6.52 -7.71
C ALA A 3 14.11 -7.55 -6.81
N ILE A 4 12.83 -7.85 -7.11
CA ILE A 4 12.03 -8.83 -6.37
C ILE A 4 11.37 -9.76 -7.39
N GLU A 5 11.48 -11.07 -7.15
CA GLU A 5 10.84 -12.12 -7.94
C GLU A 5 10.13 -13.08 -6.99
N VAL A 6 8.86 -13.32 -7.24
CA VAL A 6 7.99 -14.18 -6.44
C VAL A 6 7.25 -15.12 -7.40
N ASN A 7 7.36 -16.43 -7.18
CA ASN A 7 6.71 -17.44 -8.01
C ASN A 7 5.95 -18.44 -7.13
N ASP A 8 4.64 -18.55 -7.34
CA ASP A 8 3.72 -19.48 -6.71
C ASP A 8 3.85 -19.53 -5.19
N LEU A 9 4.04 -18.34 -4.59
CA LEU A 9 4.33 -18.18 -3.18
C LEU A 9 3.10 -18.52 -2.34
N ARG A 10 3.31 -19.45 -1.39
CA ARG A 10 2.26 -19.90 -0.49
C ARG A 10 2.72 -19.88 0.96
N LYS A 11 1.82 -19.45 1.85
CA LYS A 11 2.04 -19.51 3.30
C LYS A 11 0.83 -20.01 4.05
N GLU A 12 1.04 -21.09 4.78
CA GLU A 12 0.05 -21.72 5.63
C GLU A 12 0.52 -21.68 7.09
N PHE A 13 -0.43 -21.46 7.98
CA PHE A 13 -0.22 -21.50 9.42
C PHE A 13 -1.10 -22.59 10.03
N LYS A 14 -0.52 -23.37 10.94
CA LYS A 14 -1.26 -24.29 11.80
C LYS A 14 -1.70 -23.53 13.05
N VAL A 15 -2.98 -23.25 13.19
CA VAL A 15 -3.57 -22.57 14.34
C VAL A 15 -4.25 -23.61 15.22
N GLN A 16 -3.83 -23.69 16.47
CA GLN A 16 -4.45 -24.63 17.42
C GLN A 16 -5.90 -24.19 17.66
N LYS A 17 -6.82 -25.15 17.54
CA LYS A 17 -8.22 -24.95 17.87
C LYS A 17 -8.36 -25.01 19.38
N SER A 18 -8.57 -23.86 20.02
CA SER A 18 -8.81 -23.79 21.46
C SER A 18 -10.27 -24.18 21.76
N ARG A 19 -10.47 -25.14 22.66
CA ARG A 19 -11.81 -25.51 23.17
C ARG A 19 -12.11 -24.70 24.42
N GLU A 20 -13.33 -24.20 24.52
CA GLU A 20 -13.76 -23.39 25.66
C GLU A 20 -13.89 -24.25 26.95
N GLY A 21 -13.52 -23.64 28.08
CA GLY A 21 -13.66 -24.17 29.41
C GLY A 21 -12.54 -25.12 29.89
N LEU A 22 -12.46 -25.34 31.21
CA LEU A 22 -11.41 -26.13 31.86
C LEU A 22 -11.32 -27.58 31.35
N LYS A 23 -12.45 -28.20 31.03
CA LYS A 23 -12.49 -29.56 30.43
C LYS A 23 -11.96 -29.57 29.01
N GLY A 24 -12.20 -28.47 28.23
CA GLY A 24 -11.64 -28.27 26.90
C GLY A 24 -10.13 -28.10 26.93
N ALA A 25 -9.62 -27.27 27.84
CA ALA A 25 -8.19 -27.04 28.02
C ALA A 25 -7.42 -28.32 28.44
N LEU A 26 -7.99 -29.16 29.31
CA LEU A 26 -7.40 -30.47 29.68
C LEU A 26 -7.37 -31.44 28.49
N ARG A 27 -8.41 -31.43 27.64
CA ARG A 27 -8.45 -32.26 26.43
C ARG A 27 -7.48 -31.82 25.36
N ASP A 28 -7.27 -30.48 25.23
CA ASP A 28 -6.31 -29.88 24.29
C ASP A 28 -4.84 -30.17 24.67
N LEU A 29 -4.55 -30.52 25.95
CA LEU A 29 -3.24 -30.98 26.37
C LEU A 29 -2.86 -32.36 25.78
N PHE A 30 -3.86 -33.26 25.61
CA PHE A 30 -3.66 -34.61 25.13
C PHE A 30 -4.04 -34.84 23.67
N ASN A 31 -4.96 -34.00 23.11
CA ASN A 31 -5.41 -34.12 21.73
C ASN A 31 -5.57 -32.73 21.08
N ARG A 32 -4.47 -32.23 20.51
CA ARG A 32 -4.42 -30.93 19.86
C ARG A 32 -4.97 -31.04 18.44
N GLU A 33 -6.06 -30.35 18.17
CA GLU A 33 -6.58 -30.18 16.84
C GLU A 33 -6.03 -28.87 16.26
N TYR A 34 -5.61 -28.89 14.98
CA TYR A 34 -5.09 -27.71 14.28
C TYR A 34 -5.98 -27.38 13.10
N ASN A 35 -6.35 -26.12 12.99
CA ASN A 35 -6.92 -25.56 11.76
C ASN A 35 -5.77 -25.05 10.89
N GLN A 36 -5.81 -25.34 9.61
CA GLN A 36 -4.87 -24.81 8.65
C GLN A 36 -5.44 -23.50 8.10
N VAL A 37 -4.70 -22.41 8.24
CA VAL A 37 -5.06 -21.07 7.69
C VAL A 37 -4.06 -20.71 6.63
N THR A 38 -4.51 -20.60 5.39
CA THR A 38 -3.67 -20.17 4.26
C THR A 38 -3.73 -18.65 4.17
N ALA A 39 -2.64 -18.00 4.58
CA ALA A 39 -2.54 -16.53 4.58
C ALA A 39 -2.10 -15.95 3.22
N VAL A 40 -1.38 -16.75 2.41
CA VAL A 40 -0.93 -16.38 1.07
C VAL A 40 -1.15 -17.60 0.16
N LYS A 41 -1.81 -17.40 -0.98
CA LYS A 41 -2.37 -18.46 -1.83
C LYS A 41 -1.80 -18.36 -3.24
N ASP A 42 -0.61 -18.93 -3.44
CA ASP A 42 0.04 -19.13 -4.75
C ASP A 42 0.15 -17.82 -5.55
N ILE A 43 0.72 -16.77 -4.93
CA ILE A 43 0.92 -15.48 -5.59
C ILE A 43 2.23 -15.44 -6.37
N SER A 44 2.18 -14.81 -7.55
CA SER A 44 3.35 -14.61 -8.41
C SER A 44 3.38 -13.16 -8.89
N PHE A 45 4.52 -12.50 -8.72
CA PHE A 45 4.77 -11.14 -9.21
C PHE A 45 6.27 -10.84 -9.25
N HIS A 46 6.65 -9.78 -9.95
CA HIS A 46 8.03 -9.30 -9.99
C HIS A 46 8.06 -7.77 -9.88
N ILE A 47 9.12 -7.22 -9.32
CA ILE A 47 9.34 -5.77 -9.23
C ILE A 47 10.70 -5.44 -9.82
N PRO A 48 10.76 -4.59 -10.86
CA PRO A 48 12.00 -4.10 -11.45
C PRO A 48 12.83 -3.26 -10.45
N LYS A 49 14.13 -3.14 -10.70
CA LYS A 49 14.98 -2.23 -9.93
C LYS A 49 14.55 -0.79 -10.14
N GLY A 50 14.58 0.00 -9.07
CA GLY A 50 14.23 1.42 -9.07
C GLY A 50 12.73 1.71 -9.12
N GLU A 51 11.85 0.70 -9.11
CA GLU A 51 10.41 0.91 -9.08
C GLU A 51 9.91 1.17 -7.66
N ILE A 52 8.93 2.10 -7.52
CA ILE A 52 8.10 2.23 -6.31
C ILE A 52 6.78 1.52 -6.59
N CYS A 53 6.56 0.41 -5.91
CA CYS A 53 5.37 -0.42 -6.06
C CYS A 53 4.50 -0.37 -4.80
N GLY A 54 3.21 -0.08 -4.97
CA GLY A 54 2.22 -0.17 -3.92
C GLY A 54 1.73 -1.61 -3.76
N TYR A 55 1.69 -2.10 -2.52
CA TYR A 55 1.20 -3.44 -2.18
C TYR A 55 0.03 -3.32 -1.23
N ILE A 56 -1.18 -3.26 -1.76
CA ILE A 56 -2.39 -2.90 -1.04
C ILE A 56 -3.34 -4.07 -0.85
N GLY A 57 -4.25 -3.95 0.11
CA GLY A 57 -5.21 -5.00 0.43
C GLY A 57 -5.95 -4.70 1.73
N GLU A 58 -7.09 -5.35 1.95
CA GLU A 58 -7.79 -5.25 3.21
C GLU A 58 -6.98 -5.85 4.38
N ASN A 59 -7.40 -5.56 5.61
CA ASN A 59 -6.80 -6.19 6.79
C ASN A 59 -7.00 -7.71 6.74
N GLY A 60 -5.90 -8.45 6.90
CA GLY A 60 -5.92 -9.91 6.75
C GLY A 60 -5.68 -10.43 5.33
N ALA A 61 -5.60 -9.58 4.31
CA ALA A 61 -5.36 -10.00 2.92
C ALA A 61 -4.00 -10.68 2.66
N GLY A 62 -3.09 -10.72 3.64
CA GLY A 62 -1.79 -11.39 3.50
C GLY A 62 -0.59 -10.46 3.33
N LYS A 63 -0.78 -9.13 3.26
CA LYS A 63 0.29 -8.12 3.02
C LYS A 63 1.50 -8.29 3.93
N SER A 64 1.31 -8.13 5.23
CA SER A 64 2.42 -8.21 6.19
C SER A 64 3.04 -9.63 6.26
N THR A 65 2.28 -10.67 5.91
CA THR A 65 2.81 -12.03 5.79
C THR A 65 3.77 -12.12 4.60
N THR A 66 3.40 -11.56 3.46
CA THR A 66 4.24 -11.49 2.27
C THR A 66 5.50 -10.67 2.54
N ILE A 67 5.38 -9.47 3.12
CA ILE A 67 6.55 -8.66 3.50
C ILE A 67 7.51 -9.43 4.43
N LYS A 68 6.99 -10.16 5.42
CA LYS A 68 7.84 -10.98 6.30
C LYS A 68 8.55 -12.12 5.58
N MET A 69 7.96 -12.68 4.53
CA MET A 69 8.63 -13.67 3.68
C MET A 69 9.69 -13.02 2.80
N LEU A 70 9.38 -11.88 2.16
CA LEU A 70 10.31 -11.11 1.35
C LEU A 70 11.51 -10.58 2.15
N THR A 71 11.32 -10.25 3.42
CA THR A 71 12.38 -9.80 4.33
C THR A 71 13.10 -10.95 5.06
N GLY A 72 12.78 -12.22 4.74
CA GLY A 72 13.40 -13.40 5.32
C GLY A 72 13.06 -13.65 6.80
N ILE A 73 12.03 -13.00 7.34
CA ILE A 73 11.52 -13.23 8.71
C ILE A 73 10.69 -14.51 8.77
N LEU A 74 9.93 -14.79 7.69
CA LEU A 74 9.14 -16.01 7.55
C LEU A 74 9.65 -16.86 6.39
N VAL A 75 9.61 -18.17 6.58
CA VAL A 75 9.89 -19.14 5.51
C VAL A 75 8.56 -19.46 4.80
N PRO A 76 8.49 -19.46 3.49
CA PRO A 76 7.32 -19.90 2.72
C PRO A 76 6.97 -21.36 3.03
N THR A 77 5.71 -21.75 2.83
CA THR A 77 5.30 -23.15 2.83
C THR A 77 5.66 -23.82 1.52
N SER A 78 5.47 -23.10 0.39
CA SER A 78 5.90 -23.49 -0.96
C SER A 78 6.11 -22.25 -1.84
N GLY A 79 6.63 -22.45 -3.05
CA GLY A 79 6.98 -21.38 -3.99
C GLY A 79 8.38 -20.82 -3.78
N ASP A 80 8.79 -19.94 -4.67
CA ASP A 80 10.13 -19.37 -4.72
C ASP A 80 10.12 -17.86 -4.54
N ILE A 81 11.11 -17.36 -3.80
CA ILE A 81 11.37 -15.93 -3.61
C ILE A 81 12.83 -15.64 -3.92
N ARG A 82 13.06 -14.58 -4.73
CA ARG A 82 14.37 -13.96 -4.91
C ARG A 82 14.26 -12.46 -4.70
N VAL A 83 15.15 -11.91 -3.89
CA VAL A 83 15.27 -10.48 -3.63
C VAL A 83 16.73 -10.09 -3.82
N ASN A 84 17.02 -9.21 -4.78
CA ASN A 84 18.38 -8.93 -5.27
C ASN A 84 19.18 -10.20 -5.61
N GLY A 85 18.51 -11.23 -6.14
CA GLY A 85 19.10 -12.53 -6.47
C GLY A 85 19.30 -13.47 -5.30
N PHE A 86 19.14 -13.03 -4.04
CA PHE A 86 19.23 -13.88 -2.85
C PHE A 86 17.89 -14.55 -2.52
N VAL A 87 17.96 -15.74 -1.92
CA VAL A 87 16.83 -16.38 -1.26
C VAL A 87 16.80 -15.89 0.20
N PRO A 88 15.84 -15.03 0.62
CA PRO A 88 15.93 -14.24 1.85
C PRO A 88 16.17 -15.05 3.13
N TYR A 89 15.53 -16.22 3.25
CA TYR A 89 15.61 -17.08 4.44
C TYR A 89 16.81 -18.05 4.41
N LYS A 90 17.48 -18.24 3.25
CA LYS A 90 18.66 -19.14 3.14
C LYS A 90 19.97 -18.38 3.30
N GLU A 91 20.05 -17.15 2.77
CA GLU A 91 21.28 -16.35 2.69
C GLU A 91 21.18 -15.08 3.53
N ARG A 92 20.51 -15.18 4.70
CA ARG A 92 20.04 -14.07 5.52
C ARG A 92 21.13 -13.03 5.85
N GLU A 93 22.33 -13.46 6.22
CA GLU A 93 23.41 -12.53 6.64
C GLU A 93 23.84 -11.57 5.52
N LYS A 94 23.99 -12.09 4.30
CA LYS A 94 24.33 -11.27 3.12
C LYS A 94 23.14 -10.45 2.63
N PHE A 95 21.98 -11.09 2.64
CA PHE A 95 20.73 -10.53 2.15
C PHE A 95 20.32 -9.25 2.92
N VAL A 96 20.38 -9.28 4.27
CA VAL A 96 19.90 -8.15 5.09
C VAL A 96 20.76 -6.89 4.92
N GLN A 97 21.99 -6.99 4.42
CA GLN A 97 22.84 -5.85 4.13
C GLN A 97 22.39 -5.03 2.93
N GLY A 98 21.59 -5.62 2.04
CA GLY A 98 21.07 -4.98 0.83
C GLY A 98 19.65 -4.45 0.95
N ILE A 99 19.00 -4.64 2.11
CA ILE A 99 17.62 -4.22 2.32
C ILE A 99 17.45 -3.29 3.52
N GLY A 100 16.58 -2.29 3.40
CA GLY A 100 16.03 -1.53 4.51
C GLY A 100 14.59 -1.97 4.78
N VAL A 101 14.19 -1.98 6.05
CA VAL A 101 12.82 -2.36 6.42
C VAL A 101 12.30 -1.39 7.48
N VAL A 102 11.08 -0.88 7.28
CA VAL A 102 10.37 -0.10 8.29
C VAL A 102 9.01 -0.78 8.53
N PHE A 103 8.76 -1.16 9.78
CA PHE A 103 7.46 -1.66 10.22
C PHE A 103 6.75 -0.58 11.02
N GLY A 104 5.62 -0.06 10.53
CA GLY A 104 4.94 1.08 11.16
C GLY A 104 4.59 0.91 12.63
N GLN A 105 4.38 -0.34 13.08
CA GLN A 105 4.03 -0.64 14.46
C GLN A 105 5.21 -1.14 15.34
N ARG A 106 6.40 -1.31 14.77
CA ARG A 106 7.58 -1.79 15.48
C ARG A 106 8.76 -0.88 15.22
N SER A 107 9.48 -0.54 16.30
CA SER A 107 10.70 0.25 16.21
C SER A 107 11.92 -0.66 16.10
N GLN A 108 12.86 -0.29 15.21
CA GLN A 108 14.21 -0.86 15.18
C GLN A 108 15.17 -0.05 16.05
N LEU A 109 14.75 1.14 16.51
CA LEU A 109 15.52 1.98 17.41
C LEU A 109 15.35 1.52 18.85
N TRP A 110 16.41 1.64 19.64
CA TRP A 110 16.40 1.29 21.06
C TRP A 110 15.68 2.36 21.89
N TRP A 111 14.67 1.93 22.63
CA TRP A 111 13.69 2.79 23.27
C TRP A 111 14.26 3.78 24.29
N ASP A 112 15.26 3.34 25.09
CA ASP A 112 15.79 4.10 26.23
C ASP A 112 17.05 4.91 25.94
N ILE A 113 17.67 4.74 24.79
CA ILE A 113 18.87 5.47 24.38
C ILE A 113 18.56 6.54 23.34
N GLY A 114 19.48 7.47 23.11
CA GLY A 114 19.33 8.49 22.09
C GLY A 114 19.31 7.90 20.67
N VAL A 115 18.75 8.65 19.76
CA VAL A 115 18.66 8.24 18.35
C VAL A 115 20.05 7.99 17.78
N ILE A 116 21.03 8.87 18.10
CA ILE A 116 22.38 8.75 17.58
C ILE A 116 23.09 7.48 18.07
N GLU A 117 22.86 7.07 19.32
CA GLU A 117 23.42 5.81 19.83
C GLU A 117 22.81 4.61 19.11
N SER A 118 21.50 4.66 18.83
CA SER A 118 20.84 3.64 18.00
C SER A 118 21.46 3.58 16.60
N PHE A 119 21.73 4.71 15.97
CA PHE A 119 22.39 4.78 14.67
C PHE A 119 23.81 4.21 14.70
N GLN A 120 24.58 4.50 15.76
CA GLN A 120 25.92 3.95 15.95
C GLN A 120 25.90 2.41 16.13
N LEU A 121 24.89 1.88 16.80
CA LEU A 121 24.70 0.43 16.91
C LEU A 121 24.37 -0.19 15.55
N LEU A 122 23.42 0.41 14.79
CA LEU A 122 23.06 -0.05 13.45
C LEU A 122 24.26 0.01 12.48
N LYS A 123 25.09 1.06 12.54
CA LYS A 123 26.34 1.14 11.79
C LYS A 123 27.20 -0.11 11.99
N LYS A 124 27.35 -0.56 13.25
CA LYS A 124 28.11 -1.78 13.57
C LYS A 124 27.42 -3.05 13.06
N VAL A 125 26.10 -3.14 13.22
CA VAL A 125 25.29 -4.29 12.75
C VAL A 125 25.43 -4.45 11.24
N TYR A 126 25.30 -3.35 10.48
CA TYR A 126 25.39 -3.36 9.03
C TYR A 126 26.84 -3.23 8.50
N ARG A 127 27.84 -3.14 9.38
CA ARG A 127 29.27 -3.05 9.03
C ARG A 127 29.59 -1.84 8.12
N VAL A 128 28.91 -0.71 8.34
CA VAL A 128 29.11 0.51 7.56
C VAL A 128 30.43 1.17 7.98
N SER A 129 31.24 1.61 7.01
CA SER A 129 32.49 2.32 7.28
C SER A 129 32.22 3.66 7.98
N GLU A 130 33.22 4.21 8.71
CA GLU A 130 33.08 5.51 9.38
C GLU A 130 32.81 6.64 8.40
N ALA A 131 33.49 6.62 7.25
CA ALA A 131 33.33 7.64 6.23
C ALA A 131 31.92 7.60 5.58
N ASP A 132 31.46 6.41 5.20
CA ASP A 132 30.14 6.24 4.59
C ASP A 132 29.02 6.57 5.58
N PHE A 133 29.16 6.14 6.84
CA PHE A 133 28.21 6.44 7.90
C PHE A 133 28.07 7.94 8.12
N LYS A 134 29.20 8.66 8.23
CA LYS A 134 29.21 10.12 8.44
C LYS A 134 28.52 10.83 7.28
N ALA A 135 28.93 10.53 6.04
CA ALA A 135 28.36 11.15 4.85
C ALA A 135 26.84 10.89 4.74
N ARG A 136 26.44 9.64 5.02
CA ARG A 136 25.02 9.25 4.95
C ARG A 136 24.20 9.86 6.09
N LEU A 137 24.76 9.88 7.30
CA LEU A 137 24.10 10.50 8.45
C LEU A 137 23.88 11.99 8.23
N ASP A 138 24.89 12.73 7.76
CA ASP A 138 24.77 14.16 7.50
C ASP A 138 23.65 14.46 6.47
N GLU A 139 23.57 13.67 5.40
CA GLU A 139 22.51 13.77 4.41
C GLU A 139 21.12 13.49 5.01
N LEU A 140 20.97 12.38 5.75
CA LEU A 140 19.69 11.99 6.34
C LEU A 140 19.23 12.96 7.43
N VAL A 141 20.17 13.49 8.23
CA VAL A 141 19.87 14.52 9.24
C VAL A 141 19.31 15.77 8.60
N GLN A 142 19.91 16.22 7.50
CA GLN A 142 19.44 17.41 6.77
C GLN A 142 18.06 17.16 6.15
N ARG A 143 17.91 16.05 5.41
CA ARG A 143 16.68 15.76 4.65
C ARG A 143 15.46 15.44 5.50
N LEU A 144 15.67 14.73 6.62
CA LEU A 144 14.61 14.32 7.54
C LEU A 144 14.53 15.23 8.78
N GLN A 145 15.29 16.34 8.81
CA GLN A 145 15.28 17.33 9.89
C GLN A 145 15.50 16.70 11.28
N LEU A 146 16.56 15.88 11.42
CA LEU A 146 16.80 15.09 12.62
C LEU A 146 17.71 15.76 13.64
N ALA A 147 18.31 16.93 13.34
CA ALA A 147 19.36 17.54 14.14
C ALA A 147 19.00 17.65 15.63
N GLU A 148 17.81 18.13 15.95
CA GLU A 148 17.34 18.28 17.33
C GLU A 148 16.89 16.95 17.98
N LEU A 149 16.75 15.89 17.19
CA LEU A 149 16.25 14.59 17.65
C LEU A 149 17.38 13.64 18.04
N LEU A 150 18.58 13.82 17.48
CA LEU A 150 19.69 12.88 17.59
C LEU A 150 20.03 12.48 19.04
N ASN A 151 20.05 13.46 19.95
CA ASN A 151 20.38 13.23 21.36
C ASN A 151 19.17 12.92 22.24
N ARG A 152 17.96 12.83 21.66
CA ARG A 152 16.75 12.53 22.43
C ARG A 152 16.57 11.02 22.53
N PRO A 153 16.22 10.47 23.71
CA PRO A 153 15.77 9.09 23.83
C PRO A 153 14.55 8.81 22.98
N VAL A 154 14.53 7.67 22.27
CA VAL A 154 13.47 7.32 21.32
C VAL A 154 12.08 7.39 21.96
N ARG A 155 11.92 7.00 23.21
CA ARG A 155 10.65 7.07 23.97
C ARG A 155 10.06 8.49 24.12
N LYS A 156 10.87 9.53 23.95
CA LYS A 156 10.44 10.93 24.05
C LYS A 156 10.05 11.56 22.71
N LEU A 157 10.15 10.81 21.63
CA LEU A 157 9.79 11.27 20.29
C LEU A 157 8.28 11.15 20.06
N SER A 158 7.72 12.13 19.35
CA SER A 158 6.38 11.95 18.76
C SER A 158 6.39 10.83 17.71
N LEU A 159 5.22 10.35 17.31
CA LEU A 159 5.11 9.28 16.30
C LEU A 159 5.77 9.71 14.98
N GLY A 160 5.53 10.94 14.50
CA GLY A 160 6.15 11.47 13.28
C GLY A 160 7.66 11.65 13.41
N GLN A 161 8.15 12.17 14.55
CA GLN A 161 9.59 12.27 14.82
C GLN A 161 10.24 10.89 14.82
N ARG A 162 9.61 9.90 15.46
CA ARG A 162 10.08 8.53 15.48
C ARG A 162 10.12 7.93 14.09
N MET A 163 9.08 8.12 13.28
CA MET A 163 9.04 7.60 11.92
C MET A 163 10.15 8.18 11.03
N ARG A 164 10.44 9.48 11.14
CA ARG A 164 11.59 10.09 10.43
C ARG A 164 12.92 9.45 10.86
N CYS A 165 13.10 9.16 12.15
CA CYS A 165 14.29 8.46 12.65
C CYS A 165 14.33 6.99 12.20
N GLU A 166 13.20 6.28 12.12
CA GLU A 166 13.10 4.90 11.61
C GLU A 166 13.50 4.83 10.13
N LEU A 167 13.02 5.78 9.32
CA LEU A 167 13.40 5.88 7.91
C LEU A 167 14.90 6.13 7.77
N ALA A 168 15.46 7.06 8.55
CA ALA A 168 16.90 7.27 8.56
C ALA A 168 17.66 5.99 8.93
N ALA A 169 17.26 5.31 10.00
CA ALA A 169 17.86 4.07 10.46
C ALA A 169 17.89 2.99 9.36
N SER A 170 16.77 2.84 8.62
CA SER A 170 16.65 1.86 7.54
C SER A 170 17.51 2.17 6.31
N LEU A 171 18.03 3.41 6.20
CA LEU A 171 18.79 3.90 5.05
C LEU A 171 20.28 4.14 5.35
N LEU A 172 20.74 4.00 6.61
CA LEU A 172 22.13 4.26 7.01
C LEU A 172 23.16 3.43 6.24
N HIS A 173 22.82 2.22 5.86
CA HIS A 173 23.66 1.27 5.14
C HIS A 173 23.46 1.27 3.62
N ASN A 174 22.75 2.27 3.11
CA ASN A 174 22.48 2.46 1.68
C ASN A 174 21.87 1.23 0.98
N PRO A 175 20.71 0.73 1.44
CA PRO A 175 20.07 -0.45 0.86
C PRO A 175 19.61 -0.22 -0.57
N GLN A 176 19.60 -1.28 -1.38
CA GLN A 176 19.08 -1.25 -2.75
C GLN A 176 17.56 -1.40 -2.79
N ILE A 177 16.98 -2.03 -1.76
CA ILE A 177 15.53 -2.23 -1.64
C ILE A 177 15.06 -1.76 -0.27
N LEU A 178 13.95 -1.04 -0.25
CA LEU A 178 13.28 -0.57 0.96
C LEU A 178 11.88 -1.17 1.06
N PHE A 179 11.63 -1.91 2.13
CA PHE A 179 10.31 -2.42 2.48
C PHE A 179 9.67 -1.51 3.53
N LEU A 180 8.50 -0.97 3.22
CA LEU A 180 7.76 -0.06 4.09
C LEU A 180 6.39 -0.66 4.40
N ASP A 181 6.19 -1.12 5.63
CA ASP A 181 4.91 -1.68 6.08
C ASP A 181 4.15 -0.61 6.89
N GLU A 182 3.24 0.10 6.23
CA GLU A 182 2.41 1.19 6.75
C GLU A 182 3.20 2.36 7.39
N PRO A 183 4.15 2.99 6.66
CA PRO A 183 5.06 3.97 7.23
C PRO A 183 4.40 5.31 7.61
N THR A 184 3.19 5.57 7.15
CA THR A 184 2.47 6.85 7.35
C THR A 184 1.29 6.73 8.30
N ILE A 185 1.07 5.52 8.86
CA ILE A 185 -0.07 5.27 9.75
C ILE A 185 -0.03 6.15 11.00
N GLY A 186 -1.16 6.82 11.28
CA GLY A 186 -1.30 7.66 12.47
C GLY A 186 -0.51 8.97 12.45
N LEU A 187 0.11 9.33 11.32
CA LEU A 187 0.81 10.61 11.15
C LEU A 187 -0.14 11.69 10.67
N ASP A 188 0.16 12.94 11.04
CA ASP A 188 -0.51 14.12 10.49
C ASP A 188 -0.14 14.35 9.00
N ILE A 189 -0.93 15.18 8.31
CA ILE A 189 -0.81 15.39 6.88
C ILE A 189 0.53 16.03 6.48
N VAL A 190 1.10 16.89 7.34
CA VAL A 190 2.37 17.57 7.04
C VAL A 190 3.51 16.56 7.04
N VAL A 191 3.60 15.74 8.10
CA VAL A 191 4.63 14.69 8.21
C VAL A 191 4.46 13.64 7.11
N LYS A 192 3.23 13.25 6.75
CA LYS A 192 2.98 12.36 5.60
C LYS A 192 3.56 12.93 4.31
N THR A 193 3.32 14.22 4.04
CA THR A 193 3.81 14.89 2.83
C THR A 193 5.35 14.92 2.81
N GLU A 194 5.99 15.28 3.93
CA GLU A 194 7.44 15.27 4.05
C GLU A 194 8.05 13.89 3.77
N ILE A 195 7.43 12.83 4.33
CA ILE A 195 7.87 11.44 4.10
C ILE A 195 7.71 11.04 2.64
N ARG A 196 6.58 11.38 2.00
CA ARG A 196 6.34 11.10 0.57
C ARG A 196 7.41 11.77 -0.32
N GLU A 197 7.65 13.05 -0.12
CA GLU A 197 8.67 13.80 -0.85
C GLU A 197 10.07 13.22 -0.64
N PHE A 198 10.40 12.86 0.59
CA PHE A 198 11.66 12.21 0.92
C PHE A 198 11.82 10.89 0.18
N LEU A 199 10.85 9.98 0.25
CA LEU A 199 10.89 8.68 -0.41
C LEU A 199 11.02 8.81 -1.94
N LYS A 200 10.26 9.74 -2.55
CA LYS A 200 10.35 10.04 -3.97
C LYS A 200 11.74 10.53 -4.36
N SER A 201 12.29 11.45 -3.58
CA SER A 201 13.64 11.98 -3.81
C SER A 201 14.74 10.93 -3.67
N MET A 202 14.59 10.00 -2.72
CA MET A 202 15.51 8.88 -2.50
C MET A 202 15.48 7.90 -3.66
N ASN A 203 14.29 7.54 -4.13
CA ASN A 203 14.14 6.68 -5.30
C ASN A 203 14.76 7.32 -6.55
N GLN A 204 14.47 8.59 -6.83
CA GLN A 204 15.01 9.30 -8.00
C GLN A 204 16.54 9.42 -7.98
N ARG A 205 17.13 9.61 -6.79
CA ARG A 205 18.58 9.83 -6.66
C ARG A 205 19.40 8.55 -6.63
N TYR A 206 18.87 7.51 -5.98
CA TYR A 206 19.63 6.28 -5.70
C TYR A 206 19.07 5.06 -6.39
N GLU A 207 18.00 5.22 -7.19
CA GLU A 207 17.27 4.11 -7.84
C GLU A 207 16.87 3.01 -6.84
N THR A 208 16.62 3.41 -5.56
CA THR A 208 16.20 2.48 -4.53
C THR A 208 14.83 1.92 -4.87
N THR A 209 14.72 0.60 -4.99
CA THR A 209 13.44 -0.06 -5.18
C THR A 209 12.62 0.02 -3.89
N ILE A 210 11.36 0.39 -3.96
CA ILE A 210 10.50 0.54 -2.77
C ILE A 210 9.26 -0.33 -2.93
N LEU A 211 9.02 -1.20 -1.95
CA LEU A 211 7.74 -1.89 -1.80
C LEU A 211 7.01 -1.32 -0.59
N LEU A 212 5.90 -0.63 -0.87
CA LEU A 212 5.13 0.11 0.13
C LEU A 212 3.79 -0.59 0.39
N THR A 213 3.52 -0.99 1.64
CA THR A 213 2.15 -1.31 2.05
C THR A 213 1.51 -0.10 2.71
N THR A 214 0.30 0.20 2.35
CA THR A 214 -0.51 1.25 2.98
C THR A 214 -2.00 0.96 2.76
N HIS A 215 -2.83 1.50 3.63
CA HIS A 215 -4.27 1.60 3.43
C HIS A 215 -4.67 3.04 3.04
N ASP A 216 -3.71 3.98 3.04
CA ASP A 216 -3.91 5.36 2.59
C ASP A 216 -3.59 5.44 1.08
N LEU A 217 -4.63 5.56 0.27
CA LEU A 217 -4.48 5.60 -1.18
C LEU A 217 -3.81 6.88 -1.68
N GLN A 218 -3.79 7.95 -0.87
CA GLN A 218 -2.99 9.14 -1.20
C GLN A 218 -1.48 8.86 -1.20
N ASP A 219 -1.00 7.90 -0.38
CA ASP A 219 0.39 7.46 -0.45
C ASP A 219 0.68 6.76 -1.78
N ILE A 220 -0.26 5.94 -2.22
CA ILE A 220 -0.16 5.22 -3.50
C ILE A 220 -0.14 6.21 -4.66
N GLU A 221 -1.07 7.16 -4.70
CA GLU A 221 -1.14 8.17 -5.76
C GLU A 221 0.09 9.06 -5.82
N ALA A 222 0.65 9.42 -4.67
CA ALA A 222 1.82 10.29 -4.60
C ALA A 222 3.13 9.59 -4.99
N LEU A 223 3.26 8.30 -4.72
CA LEU A 223 4.53 7.58 -4.79
C LEU A 223 4.59 6.52 -5.88
N CYS A 224 3.49 5.79 -6.13
CA CYS A 224 3.53 4.55 -6.89
C CYS A 224 3.03 4.74 -8.32
N SER A 225 3.75 4.23 -9.29
CA SER A 225 3.28 4.09 -10.67
C SER A 225 2.54 2.78 -10.91
N ARG A 226 2.82 1.75 -10.08
CA ARG A 226 2.24 0.42 -10.15
C ARG A 226 1.70 -0.02 -8.80
N VAL A 227 0.63 -0.81 -8.84
CA VAL A 227 -0.06 -1.32 -7.66
C VAL A 227 -0.32 -2.81 -7.82
N ILE A 228 -0.01 -3.57 -6.78
CA ILE A 228 -0.40 -4.97 -6.61
C ILE A 228 -1.47 -5.02 -5.52
N MET A 229 -2.67 -5.48 -5.87
CA MET A 229 -3.79 -5.56 -4.93
C MET A 229 -4.05 -7.00 -4.50
N LEU A 230 -4.18 -7.19 -3.19
CA LEU A 230 -4.45 -8.48 -2.58
C LEU A 230 -5.86 -8.54 -1.98
N ASP A 231 -6.51 -9.67 -2.18
CA ASP A 231 -7.71 -10.07 -1.45
C ASP A 231 -7.62 -11.54 -1.05
N ASP A 232 -7.93 -11.85 0.21
CA ASP A 232 -7.94 -13.22 0.77
C ASP A 232 -6.72 -14.06 0.37
N GLY A 233 -5.53 -13.46 0.43
CA GLY A 233 -4.25 -14.10 0.12
C GLY A 233 -3.95 -14.29 -1.36
N ARG A 234 -4.72 -13.73 -2.28
CA ARG A 234 -4.54 -13.78 -3.74
C ARG A 234 -4.30 -12.40 -4.34
N ILE A 235 -3.59 -12.35 -5.44
CA ILE A 235 -3.50 -11.11 -6.23
C ILE A 235 -4.76 -10.99 -7.09
N ILE A 236 -5.48 -9.87 -6.95
CA ILE A 236 -6.67 -9.53 -7.73
C ILE A 236 -6.39 -8.48 -8.80
N TYR A 237 -5.30 -7.72 -8.64
CA TYR A 237 -4.81 -6.78 -9.64
C TYR A 237 -3.29 -6.63 -9.53
N ASP A 238 -2.62 -6.52 -10.67
CA ASP A 238 -1.20 -6.18 -10.80
C ASP A 238 -1.04 -5.36 -12.07
N GLY A 239 -0.76 -4.06 -11.94
CA GLY A 239 -0.67 -3.16 -13.09
C GLY A 239 -0.46 -1.70 -12.72
N GLY A 240 -0.43 -0.85 -13.74
CA GLY A 240 -0.26 0.60 -13.60
C GLY A 240 -1.44 1.25 -12.87
N LEU A 241 -1.15 2.28 -12.06
CA LEU A 241 -2.18 3.03 -11.34
C LEU A 241 -3.12 3.77 -12.31
N GLU A 242 -2.57 4.33 -13.38
CA GLU A 242 -3.36 5.01 -14.42
C GLU A 242 -4.24 4.04 -15.22
N GLU A 243 -3.75 2.81 -15.48
CA GLU A 243 -4.56 1.75 -16.11
C GLU A 243 -5.70 1.31 -15.18
N LEU A 244 -5.42 1.23 -13.87
CA LEU A 244 -6.43 0.92 -12.87
C LEU A 244 -7.53 1.99 -12.88
N LYS A 245 -7.16 3.28 -12.85
CA LYS A 245 -8.10 4.42 -12.94
C LYS A 245 -8.87 4.40 -14.25
N ALA A 246 -8.23 4.10 -15.37
CA ALA A 246 -8.86 4.01 -16.68
C ALA A 246 -9.85 2.85 -16.79
N LYS A 247 -9.57 1.71 -16.18
CA LYS A 247 -10.41 0.50 -16.28
C LYS A 247 -11.61 0.52 -15.35
N TRP A 248 -11.45 1.04 -14.14
CA TRP A 248 -12.49 1.03 -13.09
C TRP A 248 -13.00 2.43 -12.72
N GLY A 249 -12.39 3.50 -13.23
CA GLY A 249 -12.92 4.85 -13.10
C GLY A 249 -14.26 4.96 -13.81
N LYS A 250 -15.30 5.35 -13.07
CA LYS A 250 -16.67 5.42 -13.62
C LYS A 250 -16.92 6.67 -14.46
N GLY A 251 -16.08 7.68 -14.34
CA GLY A 251 -16.27 8.97 -15.00
C GLY A 251 -15.59 10.12 -14.26
N LYS A 252 -15.94 11.33 -14.67
CA LYS A 252 -15.48 12.58 -14.06
C LYS A 252 -16.67 13.37 -13.53
N GLU A 253 -16.54 13.96 -12.37
CA GLU A 253 -17.47 14.93 -11.86
C GLU A 253 -16.92 16.32 -12.15
N VAL A 254 -17.72 17.15 -12.83
CA VAL A 254 -17.35 18.54 -13.10
C VAL A 254 -18.26 19.45 -12.29
N VAL A 255 -17.66 20.25 -11.42
CA VAL A 255 -18.35 21.27 -10.62
C VAL A 255 -18.22 22.59 -11.39
N LEU A 256 -19.36 23.21 -11.65
CA LEU A 256 -19.45 24.47 -12.37
C LEU A 256 -20.06 25.56 -11.45
N GLN A 257 -19.35 26.67 -11.33
CA GLN A 257 -19.85 27.88 -10.68
C GLN A 257 -20.28 28.87 -11.73
N PHE A 258 -21.51 29.35 -11.64
CA PHE A 258 -22.12 30.26 -12.61
C PHE A 258 -22.27 31.68 -12.05
N SER A 259 -22.21 32.69 -12.93
CA SER A 259 -22.42 34.09 -12.56
C SER A 259 -23.87 34.45 -12.25
N GLY A 260 -24.80 33.53 -12.50
CA GLY A 260 -26.25 33.73 -12.24
C GLY A 260 -26.97 32.42 -11.98
N PRO A 261 -28.22 32.50 -11.49
CA PRO A 261 -29.00 31.31 -11.10
C PRO A 261 -29.19 30.34 -12.24
N VAL A 262 -29.00 29.05 -11.95
CA VAL A 262 -29.19 27.93 -12.89
C VAL A 262 -30.26 26.95 -12.36
N THR A 263 -30.99 26.35 -13.29
CA THR A 263 -31.97 25.31 -12.98
C THR A 263 -31.57 23.99 -13.59
N LEU A 264 -31.96 22.90 -12.95
CA LEU A 264 -31.67 21.55 -13.41
C LEU A 264 -32.22 21.30 -14.82
N GLU A 265 -33.45 21.77 -15.10
CA GLU A 265 -34.12 21.63 -16.42
C GLU A 265 -33.31 22.31 -17.54
N ARG A 266 -32.76 23.51 -17.26
CA ARG A 266 -31.94 24.25 -18.23
C ARG A 266 -30.66 23.51 -18.56
N LEU A 267 -29.94 22.98 -17.54
CA LEU A 267 -28.70 22.23 -17.71
C LEU A 267 -28.94 20.91 -18.46
N GLN A 268 -29.99 20.18 -18.11
CA GLN A 268 -30.40 18.95 -18.81
C GLN A 268 -30.79 19.24 -20.27
N GLY A 269 -31.49 20.35 -20.52
CA GLY A 269 -31.83 20.78 -21.88
C GLY A 269 -30.61 21.05 -22.76
N LEU A 270 -29.57 21.71 -22.21
CA LEU A 270 -28.32 21.98 -22.95
C LEU A 270 -27.53 20.71 -23.30
N THR A 271 -27.63 19.69 -22.47
CA THR A 271 -26.92 18.41 -22.66
C THR A 271 -27.83 17.29 -23.15
N GLN A 272 -28.97 17.64 -23.75
CA GLN A 272 -29.91 16.66 -24.31
C GLN A 272 -29.23 15.75 -25.33
N GLY A 273 -29.42 14.45 -25.20
CA GLY A 273 -28.76 13.42 -26.02
C GLY A 273 -27.37 12.99 -25.53
N MET A 274 -26.89 13.56 -24.43
CA MET A 274 -25.67 13.09 -23.73
C MET A 274 -26.06 12.24 -22.53
N GLU A 275 -25.34 11.16 -22.30
CA GLU A 275 -25.51 10.33 -21.10
C GLU A 275 -24.74 10.96 -19.93
N VAL A 276 -25.24 12.05 -19.37
CA VAL A 276 -24.66 12.76 -18.22
C VAL A 276 -25.72 12.98 -17.15
N ALA A 277 -25.32 13.03 -15.89
CA ALA A 277 -26.23 13.27 -14.78
C ALA A 277 -25.91 14.61 -14.10
N TRP A 278 -26.90 15.49 -14.03
CA TRP A 278 -26.77 16.79 -13.36
C TRP A 278 -27.36 16.75 -11.95
N SER A 279 -26.71 17.47 -11.05
CA SER A 279 -27.19 17.82 -9.71
C SER A 279 -26.91 19.29 -9.41
N ILE A 280 -27.74 19.92 -8.56
CA ILE A 280 -27.58 21.31 -8.15
C ILE A 280 -27.21 21.33 -6.68
N ASP A 281 -26.09 21.98 -6.33
CA ASP A 281 -25.66 22.20 -4.96
C ASP A 281 -26.33 23.43 -4.34
N ASN A 282 -26.44 24.51 -5.13
CA ASN A 282 -27.13 25.76 -4.80
C ASN A 282 -27.49 26.51 -6.09
N GLU A 283 -28.08 27.72 -5.96
CA GLU A 283 -28.53 28.52 -7.11
C GLU A 283 -27.42 28.88 -8.13
N LEU A 284 -26.16 28.91 -7.70
CA LEU A 284 -25.02 29.31 -8.53
C LEU A 284 -24.07 28.13 -8.84
N THR A 285 -24.28 26.97 -8.27
CA THR A 285 -23.33 25.84 -8.39
C THR A 285 -24.06 24.57 -8.77
N ALA A 286 -23.62 23.96 -9.86
CA ALA A 286 -24.11 22.65 -10.29
C ALA A 286 -22.95 21.68 -10.54
N ARG A 287 -23.26 20.39 -10.46
CA ARG A 287 -22.34 19.29 -10.78
C ARG A 287 -22.87 18.49 -11.93
N VAL A 288 -21.97 18.04 -12.79
CA VAL A 288 -22.29 17.07 -13.82
C VAL A 288 -21.39 15.86 -13.69
N TRP A 289 -22.00 14.71 -13.60
CA TRP A 289 -21.32 13.43 -13.71
C TRP A 289 -21.25 13.01 -15.17
N ILE A 290 -20.02 12.76 -15.66
CA ILE A 290 -19.72 12.43 -17.05
C ILE A 290 -19.09 11.03 -17.08
N PRO A 291 -19.79 9.98 -17.54
CA PRO A 291 -19.26 8.63 -17.66
C PRO A 291 -18.07 8.57 -18.62
N GLN A 292 -17.01 7.84 -18.26
CA GLN A 292 -15.72 7.84 -18.97
C GLN A 292 -15.81 7.33 -20.43
N GLN A 293 -16.76 6.47 -20.74
CA GLN A 293 -16.89 5.82 -22.04
C GLN A 293 -17.97 6.42 -22.96
N ARG A 294 -18.77 7.39 -22.48
CA ARG A 294 -20.00 7.82 -23.16
C ARG A 294 -20.11 9.32 -23.44
N ALA A 295 -19.30 10.14 -22.81
CA ALA A 295 -19.26 11.57 -23.05
C ALA A 295 -17.87 12.14 -22.76
N ASN A 296 -17.51 13.22 -23.48
CA ASN A 296 -16.25 13.92 -23.27
C ASN A 296 -16.52 15.21 -22.48
N VAL A 297 -15.68 15.49 -21.46
CA VAL A 297 -15.77 16.71 -20.66
C VAL A 297 -15.79 17.96 -21.56
N SER A 298 -14.95 18.00 -22.59
CA SER A 298 -14.88 19.13 -23.53
C SER A 298 -16.19 19.35 -24.30
N GLU A 299 -16.91 18.28 -24.62
CA GLU A 299 -18.19 18.36 -25.34
C GLU A 299 -19.31 18.88 -24.44
N VAL A 300 -19.37 18.39 -23.20
CA VAL A 300 -20.32 18.87 -22.19
C VAL A 300 -20.07 20.35 -21.88
N LEU A 301 -18.82 20.71 -21.63
CA LEU A 301 -18.44 22.11 -21.37
C LEU A 301 -18.72 23.00 -22.56
N GLY A 302 -18.44 22.58 -23.78
CA GLY A 302 -18.70 23.33 -24.99
C GLY A 302 -20.16 23.72 -25.17
N ARG A 303 -21.12 22.86 -24.79
CA ARG A 303 -22.55 23.18 -24.85
C ARG A 303 -23.02 24.12 -23.72
N VAL A 304 -22.36 24.07 -22.56
CA VAL A 304 -22.74 24.89 -21.40
C VAL A 304 -22.09 26.28 -21.47
N VAL A 305 -20.80 26.36 -21.76
CA VAL A 305 -20.02 27.61 -21.82
C VAL A 305 -20.56 28.58 -22.92
N GLY A 306 -21.07 28.04 -24.02
CA GLY A 306 -21.65 28.84 -25.08
C GLY A 306 -22.98 29.55 -24.76
N VAL A 307 -23.63 29.14 -23.63
CA VAL A 307 -25.00 29.60 -23.27
C VAL A 307 -25.07 30.23 -21.89
N LEU A 308 -24.20 29.76 -20.97
CA LEU A 308 -24.16 30.20 -19.57
C LEU A 308 -22.78 30.74 -19.22
N ASN A 309 -22.77 31.86 -18.47
CA ASN A 309 -21.51 32.43 -17.96
C ASN A 309 -21.03 31.62 -16.78
N ILE A 310 -19.88 30.98 -16.96
CA ILE A 310 -19.20 30.17 -15.93
C ILE A 310 -18.09 31.03 -15.33
N GLU A 311 -18.05 31.12 -14.00
CA GLU A 311 -17.00 31.80 -13.24
C GLU A 311 -15.84 30.89 -12.88
N ASP A 312 -16.14 29.62 -12.52
CA ASP A 312 -15.12 28.64 -12.15
C ASP A 312 -15.53 27.24 -12.59
N ILE A 313 -14.51 26.41 -12.91
CA ILE A 313 -14.67 25.02 -13.32
C ILE A 313 -13.70 24.17 -12.51
N LYS A 314 -14.23 23.21 -11.77
CA LYS A 314 -13.43 22.22 -11.06
C LYS A 314 -13.74 20.83 -11.57
N ILE A 315 -12.74 20.14 -12.11
CA ILE A 315 -12.87 18.75 -12.56
C ILE A 315 -12.37 17.84 -11.45
N LEU A 316 -13.25 16.98 -10.97
CA LEU A 316 -12.97 15.97 -9.96
C LEU A 316 -12.90 14.61 -10.67
N GLU A 317 -11.76 13.97 -10.59
CA GLU A 317 -11.64 12.58 -11.05
C GLU A 317 -12.24 11.63 -10.01
N THR A 318 -12.67 10.44 -10.46
CA THR A 318 -13.14 9.40 -9.53
C THR A 318 -12.03 9.14 -8.51
N ASN A 319 -12.36 9.24 -7.24
CA ASN A 319 -11.40 9.00 -6.17
C ASN A 319 -10.88 7.56 -6.26
N THR A 320 -9.57 7.37 -6.17
CA THR A 320 -8.94 6.04 -6.16
C THR A 320 -9.50 5.16 -5.05
N ASP A 321 -9.95 5.75 -3.92
CA ASP A 321 -10.65 5.04 -2.85
C ASP A 321 -11.92 4.31 -3.33
N ASP A 322 -12.72 4.97 -4.16
CA ASP A 322 -13.97 4.40 -4.68
C ASP A 322 -13.68 3.29 -5.70
N ILE A 323 -12.65 3.49 -6.53
CA ILE A 323 -12.20 2.49 -7.50
C ILE A 323 -11.73 1.23 -6.77
N VAL A 324 -10.87 1.39 -5.78
CA VAL A 324 -10.33 0.27 -4.98
C VAL A 324 -11.45 -0.47 -4.24
N ARG A 325 -12.40 0.25 -3.61
CA ARG A 325 -13.56 -0.37 -2.96
C ARG A 325 -14.41 -1.18 -3.93
N GLU A 326 -14.56 -0.72 -5.16
CA GLU A 326 -15.33 -1.44 -6.17
C GLU A 326 -14.65 -2.72 -6.64
N ILE A 327 -13.32 -2.67 -6.83
CA ILE A 327 -12.52 -3.85 -7.16
C ILE A 327 -12.66 -4.91 -6.05
N TYR A 328 -12.58 -4.52 -4.77
CA TYR A 328 -12.81 -5.46 -3.67
C TYR A 328 -14.23 -6.02 -3.64
N LYS A 329 -15.24 -5.22 -3.92
CA LYS A 329 -16.64 -5.70 -4.01
C LYS A 329 -16.82 -6.70 -5.14
N SER A 330 -16.26 -6.44 -6.32
CA SER A 330 -16.35 -7.33 -7.48
C SER A 330 -15.52 -8.61 -7.28
N GLY A 331 -14.30 -8.49 -6.73
CA GLY A 331 -13.45 -9.64 -6.41
C GLY A 331 -14.03 -10.52 -5.30
N SER A 332 -14.69 -9.92 -4.29
CA SER A 332 -15.35 -10.66 -3.22
C SER A 332 -16.59 -11.43 -3.69
N ALA A 333 -17.27 -11.00 -4.74
CA ALA A 333 -18.38 -11.74 -5.35
C ALA A 333 -17.86 -13.03 -6.01
N ASP A 334 -16.79 -12.95 -6.81
CA ASP A 334 -16.13 -14.12 -7.41
C ASP A 334 -15.51 -15.06 -6.34
N SER A 335 -15.02 -14.52 -5.23
CA SER A 335 -14.43 -15.32 -4.14
C SER A 335 -15.47 -16.05 -3.30
N LYS A 336 -16.70 -15.49 -3.14
CA LYS A 336 -17.82 -16.18 -2.45
C LYS A 336 -18.34 -17.36 -3.27
N ASP A 337 -18.46 -17.22 -4.58
CA ASP A 337 -18.83 -18.32 -5.47
C ASP A 337 -17.78 -19.45 -5.46
N ARG A 338 -16.49 -19.10 -5.42
CA ARG A 338 -15.40 -20.10 -5.31
C ARG A 338 -15.36 -20.78 -3.95
N ARG A 339 -15.62 -20.07 -2.84
CA ARG A 339 -15.71 -20.70 -1.49
C ARG A 339 -16.87 -21.69 -1.39
N SER A 340 -17.98 -21.45 -2.06
CA SER A 340 -19.12 -22.39 -2.14
C SER A 340 -18.75 -23.66 -2.92
N LEU A 341 -17.93 -23.54 -3.97
CA LEU A 341 -17.44 -24.67 -4.78
C LEU A 341 -16.38 -25.50 -4.03
N ASP A 342 -15.44 -24.86 -3.31
CA ASP A 342 -14.41 -25.55 -2.53
C ASP A 342 -15.01 -26.29 -1.33
N GLN A 343 -16.06 -25.73 -0.69
CA GLN A 343 -16.79 -26.43 0.38
C GLN A 343 -17.66 -27.59 -0.14
N ALA A 344 -18.12 -27.51 -1.39
CA ALA A 344 -18.89 -28.57 -2.03
C ALA A 344 -17.98 -29.73 -2.51
N SER A 345 -16.76 -29.45 -2.95
CA SER A 345 -15.78 -30.46 -3.36
C SER A 345 -15.16 -31.20 -2.16
N GLY A 346 -14.87 -30.48 -1.07
CA GLY A 346 -14.33 -31.10 0.17
C GLY A 346 -15.31 -32.01 0.91
N LYS A 347 -16.63 -31.94 0.62
CA LYS A 347 -17.64 -32.86 1.16
C LYS A 347 -17.81 -34.13 0.32
N LYS A 348 -17.30 -34.18 -0.90
CA LYS A 348 -17.42 -35.38 -1.75
C LYS A 348 -16.30 -36.39 -1.55
N GLU A 349 -15.16 -36.01 -0.99
CA GLU A 349 -14.07 -36.96 -0.67
C GLU A 349 -14.18 -37.65 0.70
N ALA A 350 -15.16 -37.27 1.53
CA ALA A 350 -15.36 -37.89 2.87
C ALA A 350 -16.40 -39.00 2.91
N VAL A 351 -16.86 -39.53 1.76
CA VAL A 351 -17.90 -40.58 1.71
C VAL A 351 -17.44 -41.87 0.97
N HIS A 352 -16.15 -42.05 0.77
CA HIS A 352 -15.64 -43.37 0.34
C HIS A 352 -14.27 -43.64 0.98
N VAL A 353 -14.25 -44.17 2.22
CA VAL A 353 -13.42 -45.28 2.71
C VAL A 353 -14.06 -45.81 3.97
#